data_114d39bb8df1c2d89b6be0e113b62756
#
_entry.id   114d39bb8df1c2d89b6be0e113b62756
#
_cell.length_a   1.000
_cell.length_b   1.000
_cell.length_c   1.000
_cell.angle_alpha   90.00
_cell.angle_beta   90.00
_cell.angle_gamma   90.00
#
_symmetry.space_group_name_H-M   'P 1'
#
loop_
_entity.id
_entity.type
_entity.pdbx_description
1 polymer ?
#
loop_
_entity_poly.entity_id
_entity_poly.type
_entity_poly.pdbx_seq_one_letter_code
_entity_poly.pdbx_strand_id
1 'polypeptide(L)'
;MTLRDDTDGDPTFLLVPRNDNVRDALVHQALGVAATNGLLMQTATRNADSSSNANPSTPMYGHAPISLLPNAFPAHEYVKARRLAPIWNELVARVAYDREWLLRTLESVLPHDDFTRRLVEIYQAIDGAGRDVQKIHLGVNRSDYMLHVEGAASTSSSPSIKQVEINTIASSFGCLSTEVTRLHRYLVQKILGCTRLYTPSWFFPYNDTMRGLAHGLAMAHNEYMRQESCLSRPSTSSQHRRHPCVLMIVQPGERNINDQKLLEVALWEGFGVPLHRATLLEVAGEGHLDLQGRQNLLLKSPLVSEAEEKAGQGEEVEVTVAYFRAAYDPSDYPSEEEWKGRELIEMSAAIKCPCISYHLAGTKKVQEALCRPGELERFLKKPADVAAIRDCLMGLHGLEPGLAGAEEAVKAARASPEDFVLKPQREGGGHNLYGAELVEALVRLAPEERAAYILMEKIRPPPFDSHFVRDGQVLHGAAASELGVYGVFLGDGECQRVLLNESVGHLLRTKLATSQEGGVAAGFAVLSSPLLVLSEEGGKWARRRQFAELQKYSMSGPAWRRKSSIWRRAVALSVFGGVVLGFAAVAKAVDKRRSR
;
A
#
# COMPACT_ATOMS: atom_id res chain seq x y z
N MET A 1 11.09 37.92 -5.06
CA MET A 1 11.50 37.18 -6.27
C MET A 1 10.29 37.16 -7.22
N THR A 2 10.30 38.10 -8.18
CA THR A 2 9.21 38.23 -9.18
C THR A 2 9.41 37.17 -10.24
N LEU A 3 8.45 36.30 -10.37
CA LEU A 3 8.36 35.34 -11.49
C LEU A 3 8.22 36.13 -12.78
N ARG A 4 9.18 36.02 -13.70
CA ARG A 4 9.01 36.52 -15.06
C ARG A 4 8.12 35.55 -15.84
N ASP A 5 7.15 36.12 -16.55
CA ASP A 5 6.16 35.41 -17.38
C ASP A 5 6.75 34.78 -18.67
N ASP A 6 8.07 34.70 -18.80
CA ASP A 6 8.75 34.43 -20.07
C ASP A 6 9.23 32.96 -20.21
N THR A 7 8.60 32.00 -19.55
CA THR A 7 8.99 30.59 -19.76
C THR A 7 7.84 29.80 -20.38
N ASP A 8 7.95 29.55 -21.67
CA ASP A 8 7.23 28.51 -22.36
C ASP A 8 7.49 27.14 -21.69
N GLY A 9 6.56 26.69 -20.90
CA GLY A 9 6.17 25.30 -20.84
C GLY A 9 6.50 24.44 -19.64
N ASP A 10 7.63 24.49 -18.94
CA ASP A 10 7.94 23.52 -17.88
C ASP A 10 7.89 24.12 -16.46
N PRO A 11 6.86 23.79 -15.65
CA PRO A 11 6.76 24.29 -14.28
C PRO A 11 7.83 23.72 -13.34
N THR A 12 8.51 22.65 -13.67
CA THR A 12 9.61 22.09 -12.85
C THR A 12 10.83 23.00 -12.84
N PHE A 13 11.04 23.77 -13.91
CA PHE A 13 12.13 24.75 -14.00
C PHE A 13 11.99 25.88 -12.97
N LEU A 14 10.78 26.16 -12.49
CA LEU A 14 10.49 27.20 -11.49
C LEU A 14 10.80 26.77 -10.06
N LEU A 15 10.89 25.47 -9.80
CA LEU A 15 11.02 24.93 -8.45
C LEU A 15 12.47 24.60 -8.05
N VAL A 16 13.39 24.47 -9.01
CA VAL A 16 14.78 24.14 -8.69
C VAL A 16 15.52 25.36 -8.11
N PRO A 17 15.98 25.30 -6.85
CA PRO A 17 16.74 26.41 -6.27
C PRO A 17 18.10 26.52 -6.96
N ARG A 18 18.29 27.57 -7.78
CA ARG A 18 19.58 27.86 -8.44
C ARG A 18 20.64 28.43 -7.47
N ASN A 19 20.24 28.84 -6.27
CA ASN A 19 21.09 29.42 -5.26
C ASN A 19 21.25 28.47 -4.08
N ASP A 20 22.49 28.11 -3.76
CA ASP A 20 22.81 27.15 -2.69
C ASP A 20 22.25 27.59 -1.33
N ASN A 21 22.32 28.89 -0.99
CA ASN A 21 21.76 29.40 0.28
C ASN A 21 20.24 29.19 0.36
N VAL A 22 19.53 29.34 -0.76
CA VAL A 22 18.08 29.10 -0.82
C VAL A 22 17.81 27.59 -0.68
N ARG A 23 18.60 26.76 -1.34
CA ARG A 23 18.49 25.29 -1.24
C ARG A 23 18.70 24.84 0.20
N ASP A 24 19.78 25.29 0.85
CA ASP A 24 20.12 24.89 2.23
C ASP A 24 19.06 25.36 3.23
N ALA A 25 18.52 26.57 3.06
CA ALA A 25 17.39 27.06 3.85
C ALA A 25 16.14 26.18 3.66
N LEU A 26 15.88 25.69 2.44
CA LEU A 26 14.76 24.79 2.16
C LEU A 26 14.96 23.41 2.80
N VAL A 27 16.18 22.87 2.72
CA VAL A 27 16.53 21.60 3.37
C VAL A 27 16.29 21.70 4.88
N HIS A 28 16.78 22.76 5.51
CA HIS A 28 16.55 22.97 6.93
C HIS A 28 15.06 23.04 7.30
N GLN A 29 14.24 23.72 6.48
CA GLN A 29 12.80 23.77 6.66
C GLN A 29 12.14 22.39 6.44
N ALA A 30 12.58 21.66 5.39
CA ALA A 30 12.07 20.32 5.08
C ALA A 30 12.30 19.34 6.23
N LEU A 31 13.52 19.33 6.78
CA LEU A 31 13.89 18.46 7.90
C LEU A 31 13.08 18.78 9.17
N GLY A 32 12.88 20.06 9.48
CA GLY A 32 12.06 20.49 10.61
C GLY A 32 10.60 20.04 10.47
N VAL A 33 10.00 20.22 9.30
CA VAL A 33 8.62 19.79 9.02
C VAL A 33 8.51 18.26 8.97
N ALA A 34 9.51 17.56 8.42
CA ALA A 34 9.55 16.09 8.42
C ALA A 34 9.51 15.53 9.84
N ALA A 35 10.32 16.10 10.75
CA ALA A 35 10.35 15.68 12.15
C ALA A 35 9.02 15.92 12.86
N THR A 36 8.39 17.09 12.68
CA THR A 36 7.11 17.43 13.33
C THR A 36 5.92 16.60 12.82
N ASN A 37 5.99 16.10 11.59
CA ASN A 37 4.91 15.34 10.96
C ASN A 37 5.13 13.81 11.00
N GLY A 38 6.17 13.32 11.69
CA GLY A 38 6.46 11.90 11.75
C GLY A 38 6.96 11.31 10.43
N LEU A 39 7.48 12.12 9.50
CA LEU A 39 8.11 11.65 8.26
C LEU A 39 9.53 11.13 8.58
N LEU A 40 9.56 10.07 9.39
CA LEU A 40 10.74 9.49 9.99
C LEU A 40 10.86 8.00 9.66
N MET A 41 12.07 7.49 9.70
CA MET A 41 12.37 6.06 9.65
C MET A 41 13.36 5.71 10.77
N GLN A 42 13.31 4.48 11.26
CA GLN A 42 14.29 4.00 12.21
C GLN A 42 15.64 3.86 11.49
N THR A 43 16.67 4.48 12.03
CA THR A 43 18.06 4.31 11.57
C THR A 43 18.62 3.01 12.12
N ALA A 44 19.58 2.40 11.38
CA ALA A 44 20.35 1.30 11.94
C ALA A 44 21.01 1.79 13.24
N THR A 45 20.93 1.01 14.32
CA THR A 45 21.66 1.27 15.55
C THR A 45 23.14 1.41 15.17
N ARG A 46 23.72 2.61 15.33
CA ARG A 46 25.18 2.72 15.30
C ARG A 46 25.68 1.78 16.38
N ASN A 47 26.56 0.84 16.02
CA ASN A 47 27.36 0.15 17.02
C ASN A 47 27.95 1.25 17.90
N ALA A 48 27.52 1.31 19.16
CA ALA A 48 28.01 2.30 20.10
C ALA A 48 29.53 2.18 20.10
N ASP A 49 30.21 3.24 19.67
CA ASP A 49 31.61 3.39 20.05
C ASP A 49 31.64 3.18 21.55
N SER A 50 32.56 2.33 22.03
CA SER A 50 32.69 1.83 23.38
C SER A 50 32.88 2.92 24.46
N SER A 51 32.61 4.18 24.14
CA SER A 51 32.74 5.35 25.02
C SER A 51 31.42 6.05 25.36
N SER A 52 30.26 5.65 24.80
CA SER A 52 28.97 6.28 25.16
C SER A 52 28.14 5.34 26.05
N ASN A 53 27.70 5.84 27.21
CA ASN A 53 26.76 5.20 28.14
C ASN A 53 25.34 5.06 27.59
N ALA A 54 25.15 5.10 26.27
CA ALA A 54 23.84 4.92 25.65
C ALA A 54 23.43 3.45 25.70
N ASN A 55 22.23 3.20 26.22
CA ASN A 55 21.64 1.88 26.22
C ASN A 55 21.50 1.38 24.77
N PRO A 56 22.14 0.25 24.36
CA PRO A 56 22.15 -0.23 22.98
C PRO A 56 20.76 -0.61 22.43
N SER A 57 19.73 -0.59 23.26
CA SER A 57 18.36 -0.93 22.89
C SER A 57 17.48 0.29 22.52
N THR A 58 17.99 1.53 22.59
CA THR A 58 17.17 2.72 22.29
C THR A 58 17.06 2.91 20.78
N PRO A 59 15.85 2.81 20.18
CA PRO A 59 15.68 3.03 18.76
C PRO A 59 15.96 4.49 18.41
N MET A 60 16.77 4.72 17.38
CA MET A 60 17.05 6.03 16.83
C MET A 60 16.23 6.27 15.56
N TYR A 61 15.78 7.51 15.38
CA TYR A 61 14.98 7.91 14.22
C TYR A 61 15.67 9.04 13.46
N GLY A 62 15.76 8.89 12.15
CA GLY A 62 16.14 9.92 11.21
C GLY A 62 14.98 10.28 10.30
N HIS A 63 15.12 11.39 9.55
CA HIS A 63 14.11 11.72 8.55
C HIS A 63 14.06 10.63 7.47
N ALA A 64 12.86 10.33 6.95
CA ALA A 64 12.72 9.48 5.76
C ALA A 64 13.44 10.13 4.57
N PRO A 65 14.03 9.34 3.65
CA PRO A 65 14.62 9.91 2.44
C PRO A 65 13.51 10.53 1.57
N ILE A 66 13.70 11.81 1.19
CA ILE A 66 12.70 12.59 0.45
C ILE A 66 13.32 13.31 -0.75
N SER A 67 12.51 13.59 -1.78
CA SER A 67 12.86 14.67 -2.71
C SER A 67 12.64 16.03 -2.01
N LEU A 68 13.50 17.01 -2.30
CA LEU A 68 13.38 18.32 -1.67
C LEU A 68 12.08 19.04 -2.09
N LEU A 69 11.67 18.79 -3.34
CA LEU A 69 10.49 19.41 -3.96
C LEU A 69 9.67 18.33 -4.68
N PRO A 70 8.38 18.59 -4.97
CA PRO A 70 7.55 17.67 -5.73
C PRO A 70 8.07 17.52 -7.16
N ASN A 71 7.79 16.39 -7.77
CA ASN A 71 8.19 16.10 -9.13
C ASN A 71 7.01 16.23 -10.11
N ALA A 72 7.28 16.77 -11.30
CA ALA A 72 6.26 16.91 -12.33
C ALA A 72 5.71 15.55 -12.76
N PHE A 73 4.41 15.49 -12.96
CA PHE A 73 3.73 14.31 -13.45
C PHE A 73 2.53 14.70 -14.33
N PRO A 74 2.34 14.10 -15.53
CA PRO A 74 1.23 14.43 -16.40
C PRO A 74 -0.12 14.19 -15.73
N ALA A 75 -0.96 15.21 -15.69
CA ALA A 75 -2.23 15.18 -14.97
C ALA A 75 -3.20 14.12 -15.50
N HIS A 76 -3.26 13.93 -16.82
CA HIS A 76 -4.14 12.93 -17.44
C HIS A 76 -3.72 11.51 -17.11
N GLU A 77 -2.41 11.21 -17.04
CA GLU A 77 -1.88 9.92 -16.68
C GLU A 77 -2.08 9.61 -15.18
N TYR A 78 -1.94 10.62 -14.33
CA TYR A 78 -2.30 10.49 -12.92
C TYR A 78 -3.78 10.13 -12.74
N VAL A 79 -4.68 10.82 -13.44
CA VAL A 79 -6.13 10.51 -13.39
C VAL A 79 -6.41 9.11 -13.92
N LYS A 80 -5.75 8.70 -15.02
CA LYS A 80 -5.83 7.35 -15.58
C LYS A 80 -5.44 6.32 -14.52
N ALA A 81 -4.28 6.46 -13.89
CA ALA A 81 -3.82 5.55 -12.83
C ALA A 81 -4.82 5.44 -11.65
N ARG A 82 -5.36 6.59 -11.19
CA ARG A 82 -6.37 6.63 -10.12
C ARG A 82 -7.69 5.94 -10.50
N ARG A 83 -8.09 6.00 -11.77
CA ARG A 83 -9.30 5.34 -12.29
C ARG A 83 -9.12 3.84 -12.45
N LEU A 84 -7.90 3.38 -12.71
CA LEU A 84 -7.56 1.97 -12.83
C LEU A 84 -7.63 1.23 -11.47
N ALA A 85 -7.39 1.91 -10.34
CA ALA A 85 -7.30 1.24 -9.05
C ALA A 85 -8.56 0.43 -8.67
N PRO A 86 -9.82 0.93 -8.81
CA PRO A 86 -11.00 0.11 -8.55
C PRO A 86 -11.15 -1.08 -9.51
N ILE A 87 -10.66 -0.97 -10.76
CA ILE A 87 -10.69 -2.06 -11.75
C ILE A 87 -9.69 -3.13 -11.35
N TRP A 88 -8.46 -2.75 -10.95
CA TRP A 88 -7.46 -3.66 -10.40
C TRP A 88 -7.95 -4.35 -9.13
N ASN A 89 -8.61 -3.64 -8.23
CA ASN A 89 -9.18 -4.21 -7.03
C ASN A 89 -10.18 -5.32 -7.36
N GLU A 90 -11.10 -5.07 -8.29
CA GLU A 90 -12.09 -6.06 -8.74
C GLU A 90 -11.41 -7.25 -9.43
N LEU A 91 -10.42 -7.00 -10.29
CA LEU A 91 -9.67 -8.03 -10.98
C LEU A 91 -8.96 -8.98 -10.00
N VAL A 92 -8.21 -8.42 -9.04
CA VAL A 92 -7.51 -9.20 -8.01
C VAL A 92 -8.49 -10.02 -7.18
N ALA A 93 -9.62 -9.42 -6.77
CA ALA A 93 -10.65 -10.13 -6.02
C ALA A 93 -11.19 -11.34 -6.78
N ARG A 94 -11.53 -11.17 -8.05
CA ARG A 94 -12.05 -12.25 -8.90
C ARG A 94 -11.02 -13.34 -9.18
N VAL A 95 -9.76 -12.95 -9.43
CA VAL A 95 -8.64 -13.89 -9.62
C VAL A 95 -8.41 -14.72 -8.36
N ALA A 96 -8.33 -14.06 -7.20
CA ALA A 96 -8.12 -14.72 -5.92
C ALA A 96 -9.22 -15.74 -5.58
N TYR A 97 -10.42 -15.53 -6.10
CA TYR A 97 -11.57 -16.41 -5.86
C TYR A 97 -11.71 -17.54 -6.88
N ASP A 98 -11.12 -17.42 -8.07
CA ASP A 98 -11.09 -18.51 -9.06
C ASP A 98 -9.97 -19.50 -8.73
N ARG A 99 -10.26 -20.37 -7.77
CA ARG A 99 -9.30 -21.35 -7.23
C ARG A 99 -8.69 -22.25 -8.31
N GLU A 100 -9.50 -22.73 -9.22
CA GLU A 100 -9.03 -23.63 -10.27
C GLU A 100 -8.06 -22.93 -11.21
N TRP A 101 -8.39 -21.73 -11.64
CA TRP A 101 -7.52 -20.92 -12.48
C TRP A 101 -6.21 -20.55 -11.77
N LEU A 102 -6.30 -20.13 -10.50
CA LEU A 102 -5.15 -19.71 -9.72
C LEU A 102 -4.16 -20.86 -9.51
N LEU A 103 -4.63 -22.03 -9.09
CA LEU A 103 -3.77 -23.21 -8.87
C LEU A 103 -3.15 -23.71 -10.19
N ARG A 104 -3.93 -23.79 -11.27
CA ARG A 104 -3.43 -24.17 -12.60
C ARG A 104 -2.35 -23.18 -13.10
N THR A 105 -2.55 -21.87 -12.88
CA THR A 105 -1.59 -20.85 -13.28
C THR A 105 -0.26 -20.97 -12.55
N LEU A 106 -0.29 -21.34 -11.28
CA LEU A 106 0.90 -21.48 -10.45
C LEU A 106 1.60 -22.84 -10.56
N GLU A 107 0.95 -23.85 -11.15
CA GLU A 107 1.44 -25.24 -11.20
C GLU A 107 2.89 -25.35 -11.69
N SER A 108 3.25 -24.61 -12.75
CA SER A 108 4.61 -24.63 -13.31
C SER A 108 5.67 -24.00 -12.41
N VAL A 109 5.26 -23.15 -11.46
CA VAL A 109 6.16 -22.45 -10.53
C VAL A 109 6.52 -23.33 -9.33
N LEU A 110 5.57 -24.16 -8.84
CA LEU A 110 5.68 -24.87 -7.57
C LEU A 110 6.93 -25.75 -7.42
N PRO A 111 7.42 -26.47 -8.47
CA PRO A 111 8.63 -27.29 -8.36
C PRO A 111 9.91 -26.45 -8.18
N HIS A 112 9.90 -25.17 -8.50
CA HIS A 112 11.08 -24.30 -8.62
C HIS A 112 11.06 -23.11 -7.66
N ASP A 113 9.96 -22.90 -6.90
CA ASP A 113 9.82 -21.85 -5.89
C ASP A 113 9.13 -22.36 -4.63
N ASP A 114 9.93 -22.69 -3.63
CA ASP A 114 9.47 -23.24 -2.37
C ASP A 114 8.52 -22.33 -1.60
N PHE A 115 8.72 -21.01 -1.68
CA PHE A 115 7.87 -20.07 -0.98
C PHE A 115 6.45 -20.08 -1.56
N THR A 116 6.31 -19.98 -2.87
CA THR A 116 5.00 -20.08 -3.54
C THR A 116 4.37 -21.45 -3.28
N ARG A 117 5.17 -22.54 -3.30
CA ARG A 117 4.68 -23.89 -3.01
C ARG A 117 4.06 -23.98 -1.60
N ARG A 118 4.75 -23.48 -0.58
CA ARG A 118 4.26 -23.46 0.82
C ARG A 118 2.96 -22.66 0.97
N LEU A 119 2.85 -21.50 0.32
CA LEU A 119 1.62 -20.72 0.31
C LEU A 119 0.46 -21.49 -0.34
N VAL A 120 0.72 -22.19 -1.44
CA VAL A 120 -0.30 -23.03 -2.11
C VAL A 120 -0.71 -24.22 -1.24
N GLU A 121 0.22 -24.87 -0.54
CA GLU A 121 -0.07 -25.96 0.40
C GLU A 121 -1.04 -25.49 1.52
N ILE A 122 -0.79 -24.34 2.13
CA ILE A 122 -1.69 -23.74 3.13
C ILE A 122 -3.06 -23.45 2.50
N TYR A 123 -3.11 -22.84 1.32
CA TYR A 123 -4.36 -22.54 0.62
C TYR A 123 -5.18 -23.80 0.37
N GLN A 124 -4.55 -24.87 -0.09
CA GLN A 124 -5.22 -26.14 -0.34
C GLN A 124 -5.69 -26.83 0.95
N ALA A 125 -4.92 -26.74 2.03
CA ALA A 125 -5.26 -27.36 3.31
C ALA A 125 -6.49 -26.69 3.97
N ILE A 126 -6.65 -25.38 3.83
CA ILE A 126 -7.78 -24.63 4.39
C ILE A 126 -9.06 -24.97 3.65
N ASP A 127 -9.04 -24.94 2.33
CA ASP A 127 -10.21 -25.21 1.49
C ASP A 127 -10.64 -26.68 1.55
N GLY A 128 -9.68 -27.61 1.43
CA GLY A 128 -9.94 -29.06 1.49
C GLY A 128 -10.54 -29.53 2.82
N ALA A 129 -10.30 -28.80 3.91
CA ALA A 129 -10.85 -29.11 5.22
C ALA A 129 -12.20 -28.42 5.51
N GLY A 130 -12.72 -27.63 4.56
CA GLY A 130 -13.92 -26.80 4.78
C GLY A 130 -13.73 -25.74 5.86
N ARG A 131 -12.48 -25.32 6.11
CA ARG A 131 -12.09 -24.40 7.18
C ARG A 131 -12.10 -22.94 6.77
N ASP A 132 -12.51 -22.62 5.54
CA ASP A 132 -12.70 -21.23 5.10
C ASP A 132 -13.98 -20.66 5.73
N VAL A 133 -13.84 -20.20 6.97
CA VAL A 133 -14.96 -19.67 7.78
C VAL A 133 -15.25 -18.19 7.52
N GLN A 134 -14.34 -17.46 6.85
CA GLN A 134 -14.49 -16.04 6.53
C GLN A 134 -14.62 -15.82 5.02
N LYS A 135 -15.79 -15.37 4.59
CA LYS A 135 -16.09 -15.10 3.17
C LYS A 135 -15.83 -13.67 2.74
N ILE A 136 -15.66 -12.76 3.70
CA ILE A 136 -15.32 -11.35 3.43
C ILE A 136 -13.82 -11.17 3.49
N HIS A 137 -13.27 -10.52 2.47
CA HIS A 137 -11.85 -10.26 2.32
C HIS A 137 -11.60 -8.76 2.20
N LEU A 138 -10.50 -8.31 2.78
CA LEU A 138 -9.99 -6.95 2.62
C LEU A 138 -8.72 -6.99 1.75
N GLY A 139 -8.76 -6.29 0.62
CA GLY A 139 -7.60 -6.04 -0.22
C GLY A 139 -7.10 -4.61 -0.02
N VAL A 140 -5.83 -4.45 0.31
CA VAL A 140 -5.09 -3.19 0.23
C VAL A 140 -4.06 -3.36 -0.86
N ASN A 141 -4.42 -2.98 -2.07
CA ASN A 141 -3.59 -3.16 -3.26
C ASN A 141 -2.84 -1.86 -3.58
N ARG A 142 -1.62 -1.97 -4.13
CA ARG A 142 -0.90 -0.85 -4.72
C ARG A 142 -0.44 -1.23 -6.12
N SER A 143 -1.01 -0.56 -7.11
CA SER A 143 -0.57 -0.70 -8.50
C SER A 143 0.47 0.37 -8.80
N ASP A 144 1.66 -0.06 -9.21
CA ASP A 144 2.83 0.79 -9.42
C ASP A 144 3.05 1.01 -10.92
N TYR A 145 3.25 2.27 -11.31
CA TYR A 145 3.36 2.72 -12.70
C TYR A 145 4.58 3.59 -12.90
N MET A 146 5.20 3.49 -14.07
CA MET A 146 6.17 4.46 -14.57
C MET A 146 5.69 5.06 -15.88
N LEU A 147 6.09 6.30 -16.13
CA LEU A 147 5.94 6.89 -17.46
C LEU A 147 6.82 6.15 -18.45
N HIS A 148 6.32 5.92 -19.66
CA HIS A 148 7.04 5.28 -20.75
C HIS A 148 6.99 6.14 -22.00
N VAL A 149 8.12 6.22 -22.71
CA VAL A 149 8.25 6.88 -24.01
C VAL A 149 8.60 5.82 -25.04
N GLU A 150 7.81 5.71 -26.10
CA GLU A 150 8.07 4.80 -27.22
C GLU A 150 9.20 5.32 -28.11
N GLY A 151 10.28 4.53 -28.24
CA GLY A 151 11.40 4.78 -29.16
C GLY A 151 12.37 5.89 -28.72
N ALA A 152 13.66 5.67 -28.92
CA ALA A 152 14.72 6.63 -28.58
C ALA A 152 14.71 7.92 -29.44
N ALA A 153 13.92 7.99 -30.50
CA ALA A 153 13.92 9.07 -31.51
C ALA A 153 12.59 9.85 -31.61
N SER A 154 11.54 9.46 -30.86
CA SER A 154 10.25 10.14 -30.98
C SER A 154 10.15 11.30 -29.98
N THR A 155 10.52 12.50 -30.42
CA THR A 155 10.30 13.76 -29.69
C THR A 155 8.82 14.20 -29.70
N SER A 156 7.93 13.41 -30.29
CA SER A 156 6.52 13.81 -30.55
C SER A 156 5.48 12.99 -29.78
N SER A 157 5.83 11.88 -29.11
CA SER A 157 4.84 11.10 -28.36
C SER A 157 4.79 11.54 -26.88
N SER A 158 3.61 11.94 -26.41
CA SER A 158 3.39 12.19 -24.98
C SER A 158 3.63 10.91 -24.17
N PRO A 159 4.34 10.98 -23.02
CA PRO A 159 4.58 9.81 -22.20
C PRO A 159 3.26 9.25 -21.64
N SER A 160 3.14 7.92 -21.61
CA SER A 160 2.01 7.19 -21.05
C SER A 160 2.43 6.36 -19.84
N ILE A 161 1.53 6.12 -18.88
CA ILE A 161 1.79 5.20 -17.78
C ILE A 161 1.83 3.76 -18.27
N LYS A 162 2.84 3.03 -17.78
CA LYS A 162 2.91 1.57 -17.90
C LYS A 162 3.07 0.96 -16.51
N GLN A 163 2.38 -0.16 -16.28
CA GLN A 163 2.40 -0.85 -15.02
C GLN A 163 3.73 -1.57 -14.79
N VAL A 164 4.31 -1.38 -13.62
CA VAL A 164 5.49 -2.10 -13.15
C VAL A 164 5.10 -3.42 -12.50
N GLU A 165 4.11 -3.35 -11.61
CA GLU A 165 3.54 -4.50 -10.88
C GLU A 165 2.28 -4.09 -10.11
N ILE A 166 1.55 -5.08 -9.57
CA ILE A 166 0.53 -4.88 -8.56
C ILE A 166 0.93 -5.62 -7.28
N ASN A 167 0.95 -4.89 -6.17
CA ASN A 167 1.25 -5.41 -4.84
C ASN A 167 -0.06 -5.66 -4.11
N THR A 168 -0.31 -6.89 -3.65
CA THR A 168 -1.52 -7.28 -2.93
C THR A 168 -1.30 -7.50 -1.44
N ILE A 169 -0.05 -7.55 -1.00
CA ILE A 169 0.35 -7.72 0.39
C ILE A 169 1.37 -6.64 0.80
N ALA A 170 1.39 -6.27 2.07
CA ALA A 170 2.39 -5.40 2.71
C ALA A 170 2.66 -4.06 1.99
N SER A 171 1.68 -3.51 1.27
CA SER A 171 1.79 -2.25 0.54
C SER A 171 2.12 -1.09 1.48
N SER A 172 3.41 -0.78 1.64
CA SER A 172 3.95 0.17 2.61
C SER A 172 4.04 1.61 2.10
N PHE A 173 4.44 2.55 2.97
CA PHE A 173 4.63 3.98 2.72
C PHE A 173 3.35 4.79 2.47
N GLY A 174 2.17 4.25 2.72
CA GLY A 174 0.90 4.95 2.52
C GLY A 174 0.74 6.17 3.43
N CYS A 175 1.14 6.07 4.69
CA CYS A 175 1.08 7.17 5.65
C CYS A 175 2.17 8.20 5.39
N LEU A 176 3.40 7.76 5.18
CA LEU A 176 4.50 8.67 4.86
C LEU A 176 4.28 9.42 3.53
N SER A 177 3.57 8.81 2.56
CA SER A 177 3.20 9.49 1.31
C SER A 177 2.22 10.65 1.53
N THR A 178 1.33 10.53 2.51
CA THR A 178 0.46 11.63 2.95
C THR A 178 1.30 12.78 3.51
N GLU A 179 2.26 12.46 4.38
CA GLU A 179 3.09 13.47 5.03
C GLU A 179 4.09 14.15 4.08
N VAL A 180 4.70 13.43 3.14
CA VAL A 180 5.57 14.08 2.12
C VAL A 180 4.76 14.99 1.20
N THR A 181 3.51 14.64 0.88
CA THR A 181 2.63 15.53 0.11
C THR A 181 2.32 16.82 0.89
N ARG A 182 2.10 16.73 2.21
CA ARG A 182 1.91 17.91 3.08
C ARG A 182 3.16 18.77 3.15
N LEU A 183 4.33 18.15 3.31
CA LEU A 183 5.63 18.80 3.30
C LEU A 183 5.84 19.60 2.01
N HIS A 184 5.68 18.98 0.86
CA HIS A 184 5.90 19.64 -0.43
C HIS A 184 4.91 20.79 -0.67
N ARG A 185 3.65 20.64 -0.29
CA ARG A 185 2.68 21.72 -0.35
C ARG A 185 3.13 22.93 0.49
N TYR A 186 3.61 22.68 1.71
CA TYR A 186 4.14 23.74 2.59
C TYR A 186 5.34 24.43 1.96
N LEU A 187 6.34 23.68 1.48
CA LEU A 187 7.55 24.26 0.88
C LEU A 187 7.24 25.10 -0.36
N VAL A 188 6.41 24.61 -1.27
CA VAL A 188 6.01 25.34 -2.47
C VAL A 188 5.24 26.62 -2.12
N GLN A 189 4.30 26.56 -1.18
CA GLN A 189 3.60 27.76 -0.70
C GLN A 189 4.56 28.81 -0.12
N LYS A 190 5.52 28.37 0.68
CA LYS A 190 6.50 29.24 1.32
C LYS A 190 7.47 29.86 0.32
N ILE A 191 7.94 29.07 -0.68
CA ILE A 191 8.89 29.52 -1.70
C ILE A 191 8.23 30.50 -2.66
N LEU A 192 7.07 30.11 -3.18
CA LEU A 192 6.39 30.86 -4.22
C LEU A 192 5.58 32.03 -3.66
N GLY A 193 5.47 32.17 -2.33
CA GLY A 193 4.60 33.17 -1.69
C GLY A 193 3.14 33.02 -2.13
N CYS A 194 2.81 31.87 -2.70
CA CYS A 194 1.55 31.65 -3.39
C CYS A 194 0.49 31.15 -2.41
N THR A 195 -0.49 31.96 -2.08
CA THR A 195 -1.67 31.55 -1.32
C THR A 195 -2.62 30.68 -2.16
N ARG A 196 -2.43 30.63 -3.47
CA ARG A 196 -3.20 29.82 -4.41
C ARG A 196 -2.40 28.59 -4.83
N LEU A 197 -2.84 27.41 -4.38
CA LEU A 197 -2.25 26.09 -4.71
C LEU A 197 -2.58 25.61 -6.13
N TYR A 198 -3.36 26.40 -6.87
CA TYR A 198 -3.87 26.01 -8.16
C TYR A 198 -3.58 27.12 -9.16
N THR A 199 -2.81 26.79 -10.18
CA THR A 199 -2.60 27.63 -11.35
C THR A 199 -3.28 27.00 -12.57
N PRO A 200 -3.46 27.72 -13.67
CA PRO A 200 -4.00 27.12 -14.90
C PRO A 200 -3.14 25.99 -15.48
N SER A 201 -1.86 25.87 -15.06
CA SER A 201 -0.89 24.95 -15.64
C SER A 201 -0.53 23.78 -14.77
N TRP A 202 -0.68 23.87 -13.44
CA TRP A 202 -0.27 22.81 -12.50
C TRP A 202 -1.07 22.86 -11.19
N PHE A 203 -1.07 21.74 -10.43
CA PHE A 203 -1.68 21.70 -9.11
C PHE A 203 -1.20 20.50 -8.31
N PHE A 204 -1.41 20.54 -6.99
CA PHE A 204 -1.18 19.42 -6.09
C PHE A 204 -2.44 18.56 -5.95
N PRO A 205 -2.36 17.26 -6.24
CA PRO A 205 -3.45 16.36 -5.92
C PRO A 205 -3.58 16.20 -4.41
N TYR A 206 -4.80 16.04 -3.94
CA TYR A 206 -5.05 15.69 -2.56
C TYR A 206 -4.60 14.24 -2.32
N ASN A 207 -3.84 14.01 -1.24
CA ASN A 207 -3.39 12.69 -0.83
C ASN A 207 -3.76 12.44 0.64
N ASP A 208 -4.71 11.55 0.87
CA ASP A 208 -5.15 11.13 2.20
C ASP A 208 -5.07 9.61 2.33
N THR A 209 -3.99 9.02 1.80
CA THR A 209 -3.77 7.57 1.80
C THR A 209 -3.87 7.01 3.22
N MET A 210 -3.21 7.64 4.18
CA MET A 210 -3.23 7.24 5.59
C MET A 210 -4.65 7.03 6.10
N ARG A 211 -5.53 8.00 5.89
CA ARG A 211 -6.90 7.92 6.38
C ARG A 211 -7.76 6.97 5.54
N GLY A 212 -7.48 6.84 4.24
CA GLY A 212 -8.16 5.89 3.37
C GLY A 212 -7.87 4.44 3.74
N LEU A 213 -6.61 4.13 4.09
CA LEU A 213 -6.21 2.82 4.61
C LEU A 213 -6.88 2.53 5.96
N ALA A 214 -6.82 3.49 6.89
CA ALA A 214 -7.49 3.38 8.19
C ALA A 214 -9.01 3.17 8.04
N HIS A 215 -9.66 3.85 7.07
CA HIS A 215 -11.07 3.63 6.77
C HIS A 215 -11.37 2.21 6.30
N GLY A 216 -10.53 1.65 5.41
CA GLY A 216 -10.67 0.26 4.94
C GLY A 216 -10.60 -0.75 6.07
N LEU A 217 -9.60 -0.61 6.96
CA LEU A 217 -9.44 -1.45 8.16
C LEU A 217 -10.63 -1.31 9.11
N ALA A 218 -11.10 -0.08 9.35
CA ALA A 218 -12.27 0.17 10.20
C ALA A 218 -13.57 -0.41 9.63
N MET A 219 -13.75 -0.34 8.31
CA MET A 219 -14.89 -0.95 7.63
C MET A 219 -14.89 -2.48 7.77
N ALA A 220 -13.72 -3.11 7.63
CA ALA A 220 -13.57 -4.55 7.83
C ALA A 220 -13.82 -4.95 9.30
N HIS A 221 -13.25 -4.21 10.26
CA HIS A 221 -13.53 -4.40 11.69
C HIS A 221 -15.03 -4.33 11.98
N ASN A 222 -15.71 -3.31 11.50
CA ASN A 222 -17.15 -3.15 11.71
C ASN A 222 -17.98 -4.26 11.06
N GLU A 223 -17.56 -4.77 9.89
CA GLU A 223 -18.22 -5.88 9.23
C GLU A 223 -18.03 -7.19 10.03
N TYR A 224 -16.84 -7.44 10.58
CA TYR A 224 -16.61 -8.57 11.48
C TYR A 224 -17.53 -8.48 12.72
N MET A 225 -17.57 -7.33 13.40
CA MET A 225 -18.43 -7.11 14.57
C MET A 225 -19.90 -7.29 14.25
N ARG A 226 -20.34 -6.89 13.04
CA ARG A 226 -21.71 -7.12 12.56
C ARG A 226 -22.00 -8.61 12.38
N GLN A 227 -21.07 -9.38 11.83
CA GLN A 227 -21.21 -10.84 11.67
C GLN A 227 -21.33 -11.52 13.03
N GLU A 228 -20.51 -11.14 14.01
CA GLU A 228 -20.56 -11.66 15.37
C GLU A 228 -21.92 -11.35 16.05
N SER A 229 -22.38 -10.11 15.96
CA SER A 229 -23.66 -9.71 16.59
C SER A 229 -24.88 -10.42 16.01
N CYS A 230 -24.83 -10.82 14.72
CA CYS A 230 -25.92 -11.58 14.10
C CYS A 230 -25.95 -13.06 14.52
N LEU A 231 -24.83 -13.60 15.03
CA LEU A 231 -24.67 -15.01 15.37
C LEU A 231 -24.68 -15.28 16.87
N SER A 232 -24.43 -14.27 17.67
CA SER A 232 -24.32 -14.40 19.13
C SER A 232 -25.65 -14.78 19.74
N ARG A 233 -25.77 -16.02 20.22
CA ARG A 233 -26.61 -16.32 21.38
C ARG A 233 -25.95 -15.72 22.62
N PRO A 234 -26.71 -15.18 23.61
CA PRO A 234 -26.11 -14.70 24.85
C PRO A 234 -25.32 -15.86 25.49
N SER A 235 -24.00 -15.84 25.40
CA SER A 235 -23.18 -16.82 26.09
C SER A 235 -23.05 -16.39 27.54
N THR A 236 -23.60 -17.18 28.44
CA THR A 236 -23.60 -16.95 29.89
C THR A 236 -22.31 -17.39 30.58
N SER A 237 -21.22 -17.71 29.85
CA SER A 237 -20.08 -18.47 30.41
C SER A 237 -18.66 -18.02 30.07
N SER A 238 -18.39 -16.87 29.43
CA SER A 238 -16.98 -16.47 29.28
C SER A 238 -16.50 -15.64 30.47
N GLN A 239 -15.61 -16.24 31.30
CA GLN A 239 -14.93 -15.56 32.41
C GLN A 239 -13.86 -14.57 31.92
N HIS A 240 -13.50 -14.58 30.61
CA HIS A 240 -12.47 -13.73 30.04
C HIS A 240 -13.10 -12.56 29.26
N ARG A 241 -12.58 -11.37 29.52
CA ARG A 241 -12.97 -10.16 28.81
C ARG A 241 -12.22 -10.10 27.48
N ARG A 242 -12.93 -10.06 26.36
CA ARG A 242 -12.38 -9.98 25.01
C ARG A 242 -12.34 -8.53 24.52
N HIS A 243 -11.22 -8.14 23.91
CA HIS A 243 -11.00 -6.82 23.34
C HIS A 243 -10.84 -6.93 21.82
N PRO A 244 -11.88 -6.61 21.02
CA PRO A 244 -11.80 -6.68 19.57
C PRO A 244 -10.80 -5.65 19.02
N CYS A 245 -9.87 -6.09 18.19
CA CYS A 245 -8.87 -5.22 17.57
C CYS A 245 -8.48 -5.63 16.15
N VAL A 246 -7.81 -4.74 15.43
CA VAL A 246 -7.04 -5.07 14.23
C VAL A 246 -5.67 -5.60 14.67
N LEU A 247 -5.26 -6.75 14.15
CA LEU A 247 -3.91 -7.29 14.32
C LEU A 247 -3.06 -6.89 13.11
N MET A 248 -1.98 -6.17 13.32
CA MET A 248 -0.98 -5.89 12.29
C MET A 248 0.18 -6.87 12.41
N ILE A 249 0.36 -7.72 11.40
CA ILE A 249 1.49 -8.64 11.32
C ILE A 249 2.71 -7.86 10.85
N VAL A 250 3.77 -7.90 11.66
CA VAL A 250 4.99 -7.12 11.44
C VAL A 250 6.22 -8.04 11.45
N GLN A 251 7.33 -7.54 10.87
CA GLN A 251 8.63 -8.22 10.94
C GLN A 251 9.46 -7.68 12.12
N PRO A 252 10.36 -8.49 12.70
CA PRO A 252 11.33 -8.00 13.67
C PRO A 252 12.23 -6.92 13.03
N GLY A 253 12.57 -5.87 13.80
CA GLY A 253 13.50 -4.84 13.34
C GLY A 253 12.99 -3.94 12.21
N GLU A 254 11.68 -3.80 12.04
CA GLU A 254 11.06 -2.97 11.02
C GLU A 254 11.55 -1.51 11.06
N ARG A 255 12.22 -1.07 9.99
CA ARG A 255 12.73 0.30 9.88
C ARG A 255 11.65 1.32 9.54
N ASN A 256 10.60 0.90 8.83
CA ASN A 256 9.48 1.75 8.42
C ASN A 256 8.36 1.79 9.48
N ILE A 257 8.74 1.71 10.75
CA ILE A 257 7.81 1.65 11.89
C ILE A 257 6.88 2.88 11.96
N ASN A 258 7.35 4.06 11.54
CA ASN A 258 6.55 5.28 11.60
C ASN A 258 5.36 5.24 10.63
N ASP A 259 5.49 4.65 9.44
CA ASP A 259 4.37 4.42 8.53
C ASP A 259 3.29 3.57 9.18
N GLN A 260 3.69 2.55 9.96
CA GLN A 260 2.79 1.68 10.70
C GLN A 260 2.12 2.41 11.88
N LYS A 261 2.91 3.17 12.66
CA LYS A 261 2.40 3.92 13.83
C LYS A 261 1.45 5.05 13.43
N LEU A 262 1.73 5.75 12.34
CA LEU A 262 0.82 6.76 11.80
C LEU A 262 -0.54 6.14 11.39
N LEU A 263 -0.53 4.91 10.83
CA LEU A 263 -1.76 4.19 10.50
C LEU A 263 -2.54 3.79 11.77
N GLU A 264 -1.84 3.28 12.78
CA GLU A 264 -2.42 2.91 14.09
C GLU A 264 -3.11 4.11 14.73
N VAL A 265 -2.42 5.25 14.80
CA VAL A 265 -2.98 6.50 15.35
C VAL A 265 -4.18 6.99 14.52
N ALA A 266 -4.07 6.97 13.19
CA ALA A 266 -5.16 7.38 12.30
C ALA A 266 -6.40 6.47 12.44
N LEU A 267 -6.20 5.18 12.67
CA LEU A 267 -7.28 4.21 12.91
C LEU A 267 -7.97 4.49 14.24
N TRP A 268 -7.19 4.72 15.30
CA TRP A 268 -7.70 5.03 16.62
C TRP A 268 -8.42 6.38 16.66
N GLU A 269 -7.77 7.46 16.25
CA GLU A 269 -8.36 8.80 16.31
C GLU A 269 -9.54 8.99 15.36
N GLY A 270 -9.45 8.36 14.17
CA GLY A 270 -10.47 8.51 13.13
C GLY A 270 -11.70 7.66 13.32
N PHE A 271 -11.54 6.47 13.91
CA PHE A 271 -12.56 5.42 13.91
C PHE A 271 -12.77 4.74 15.27
N GLY A 272 -11.91 4.98 16.26
CA GLY A 272 -11.98 4.37 17.60
C GLY A 272 -11.64 2.87 17.60
N VAL A 273 -10.96 2.37 16.57
CA VAL A 273 -10.60 0.96 16.44
C VAL A 273 -9.17 0.75 16.95
N PRO A 274 -8.96 -0.10 17.97
CA PRO A 274 -7.63 -0.41 18.47
C PRO A 274 -6.86 -1.30 17.49
N LEU A 275 -5.53 -1.16 17.49
CA LEU A 275 -4.62 -1.98 16.71
C LEU A 275 -3.56 -2.60 17.61
N HIS A 276 -3.39 -3.92 17.49
CA HIS A 276 -2.33 -4.69 18.11
C HIS A 276 -1.28 -5.07 17.05
N ARG A 277 0.00 -5.18 17.45
CA ARG A 277 1.08 -5.57 16.53
C ARG A 277 1.73 -6.84 17.06
N ALA A 278 1.89 -7.84 16.20
CA ALA A 278 2.61 -9.06 16.51
C ALA A 278 3.35 -9.60 15.27
N THR A 279 4.41 -10.35 15.51
CA THR A 279 5.09 -11.16 14.49
C THR A 279 4.34 -12.48 14.27
N LEU A 280 4.63 -13.19 13.19
CA LEU A 280 4.07 -14.53 12.96
C LEU A 280 4.49 -15.51 14.07
N LEU A 281 5.70 -15.38 14.60
CA LEU A 281 6.20 -16.20 15.70
C LEU A 281 5.39 -15.99 17.00
N GLU A 282 5.10 -14.72 17.35
CA GLU A 282 4.24 -14.40 18.50
C GLU A 282 2.83 -14.95 18.31
N VAL A 283 2.27 -14.83 17.09
CA VAL A 283 0.96 -15.42 16.79
C VAL A 283 0.98 -16.95 16.94
N ALA A 284 2.04 -17.62 16.51
CA ALA A 284 2.16 -19.07 16.68
C ALA A 284 2.26 -19.50 18.14
N GLY A 285 3.00 -18.71 18.97
CA GLY A 285 3.24 -19.04 20.38
C GLY A 285 2.11 -18.66 21.35
N GLU A 286 1.42 -17.56 21.06
CA GLU A 286 0.43 -16.94 21.96
C GLU A 286 -1.01 -17.05 21.47
N GLY A 287 -1.18 -17.32 20.15
CA GLY A 287 -2.48 -17.36 19.49
C GLY A 287 -3.17 -18.72 19.57
N HIS A 288 -4.50 -18.69 19.64
CA HIS A 288 -5.32 -19.89 19.52
C HIS A 288 -6.68 -19.58 18.89
N LEU A 289 -7.36 -20.61 18.41
CA LEU A 289 -8.72 -20.48 17.86
C LEU A 289 -9.75 -20.88 18.90
N ASP A 290 -10.80 -20.05 19.05
CA ASP A 290 -12.00 -20.41 19.83
C ASP A 290 -12.83 -21.44 19.03
N LEU A 291 -12.62 -22.73 19.32
CA LEU A 291 -13.31 -23.81 18.63
C LEU A 291 -14.80 -23.97 19.07
N GLN A 292 -15.22 -23.32 20.14
CA GLN A 292 -16.62 -23.29 20.57
C GLN A 292 -17.41 -22.18 19.86
N GLY A 293 -16.70 -21.18 19.31
CA GLY A 293 -17.23 -20.10 18.49
C GLY A 293 -17.07 -20.33 17.00
N ARG A 294 -16.77 -19.23 16.27
CA ARG A 294 -16.53 -19.21 14.83
C ARG A 294 -15.06 -19.45 14.46
N GLN A 295 -14.25 -20.03 15.31
CA GLN A 295 -12.78 -20.03 15.14
C GLN A 295 -12.19 -18.61 15.24
N ASN A 296 -12.70 -17.80 16.16
CA ASN A 296 -12.18 -16.47 16.43
C ASN A 296 -10.72 -16.61 16.88
N LEU A 297 -9.83 -15.81 16.28
CA LEU A 297 -8.42 -15.79 16.69
C LEU A 297 -8.27 -14.94 17.94
N LEU A 298 -7.76 -15.55 18.99
CA LEU A 298 -7.50 -14.94 20.29
C LEU A 298 -6.00 -14.93 20.56
N LEU A 299 -5.50 -13.81 21.09
CA LEU A 299 -4.11 -13.65 21.54
C LEU A 299 -4.11 -13.17 22.99
N LYS A 300 -3.04 -13.43 23.72
CA LYS A 300 -2.84 -12.83 25.03
C LYS A 300 -2.78 -11.31 24.92
N SER A 301 -3.42 -10.61 25.87
CA SER A 301 -3.31 -9.16 25.93
C SER A 301 -1.93 -8.76 26.50
N PRO A 302 -1.17 -7.87 25.82
CA PRO A 302 0.11 -7.39 26.34
C PRO A 302 -0.03 -6.49 27.57
N LEU A 303 -1.25 -6.14 27.97
CA LEU A 303 -1.56 -5.27 29.12
C LEU A 303 -1.84 -6.05 30.40
N VAL A 304 -1.87 -7.40 30.33
CA VAL A 304 -2.12 -8.26 31.50
C VAL A 304 -0.81 -8.54 32.22
N SER A 305 -0.77 -8.29 33.51
CA SER A 305 0.38 -8.65 34.35
C SER A 305 0.42 -10.17 34.59
N GLU A 306 1.62 -10.73 34.82
CA GLU A 306 1.78 -12.16 35.19
C GLU A 306 0.96 -12.55 36.45
N ALA A 307 0.66 -11.60 37.31
CA ALA A 307 -0.13 -11.85 38.53
C ALA A 307 -1.62 -12.03 38.19
N GLU A 308 -2.16 -11.25 37.27
CA GLU A 308 -3.55 -11.37 36.79
C GLU A 308 -3.74 -12.66 35.98
N GLU A 309 -2.74 -13.03 35.17
CA GLU A 309 -2.72 -14.30 34.42
C GLU A 309 -2.75 -15.51 35.37
N LYS A 310 -1.94 -15.49 36.42
CA LYS A 310 -1.93 -16.55 37.45
C LYS A 310 -3.22 -16.61 38.28
N ALA A 311 -3.96 -15.50 38.35
CA ALA A 311 -5.26 -15.43 39.01
C ALA A 311 -6.43 -15.90 38.13
N GLY A 312 -6.18 -16.30 36.87
CA GLY A 312 -7.23 -16.70 35.92
C GLY A 312 -8.07 -15.53 35.42
N GLN A 313 -7.58 -14.28 35.57
CA GLN A 313 -8.23 -13.04 35.13
C GLN A 313 -7.65 -12.54 33.79
N GLY A 314 -7.18 -13.47 32.94
CA GLY A 314 -6.56 -13.12 31.65
C GLY A 314 -7.51 -12.34 30.73
N GLU A 315 -7.05 -11.20 30.25
CA GLU A 315 -7.72 -10.49 29.16
C GLU A 315 -7.16 -11.00 27.82
N GLU A 316 -8.04 -11.25 26.88
CA GLU A 316 -7.68 -11.70 25.53
C GLU A 316 -7.98 -10.64 24.49
N VAL A 317 -7.13 -10.55 23.48
CA VAL A 317 -7.34 -9.73 22.30
C VAL A 317 -8.03 -10.59 21.24
N GLU A 318 -9.21 -10.20 20.80
CA GLU A 318 -9.93 -10.85 19.70
C GLU A 318 -9.60 -10.18 18.37
N VAL A 319 -9.02 -10.93 17.45
CA VAL A 319 -8.59 -10.43 16.15
C VAL A 319 -9.78 -10.35 15.19
N THR A 320 -10.17 -9.14 14.85
CA THR A 320 -11.25 -8.87 13.89
C THR A 320 -10.76 -8.79 12.45
N VAL A 321 -9.56 -8.21 12.28
CA VAL A 321 -8.87 -8.07 11.00
C VAL A 321 -7.41 -8.40 11.20
N ALA A 322 -6.85 -9.29 10.37
CA ALA A 322 -5.41 -9.57 10.31
C ALA A 322 -4.81 -8.83 9.11
N TYR A 323 -4.05 -7.77 9.38
CA TYR A 323 -3.43 -6.92 8.37
C TYR A 323 -1.93 -7.20 8.26
N PHE A 324 -1.50 -7.73 7.11
CA PHE A 324 -0.12 -8.11 6.88
C PHE A 324 0.72 -6.91 6.40
N ARG A 325 1.78 -6.59 7.16
CA ARG A 325 2.84 -5.64 6.81
C ARG A 325 4.20 -6.33 6.67
N ALA A 326 4.22 -7.63 6.90
CA ALA A 326 5.29 -8.59 6.68
C ALA A 326 4.70 -9.87 6.05
N ALA A 327 5.43 -10.95 6.02
CA ALA A 327 5.02 -12.25 5.51
C ALA A 327 4.89 -12.32 3.97
N TYR A 328 5.65 -11.51 3.25
CA TYR A 328 5.68 -11.42 1.79
C TYR A 328 6.96 -11.96 1.16
N ASP A 329 7.98 -12.24 1.96
CA ASP A 329 9.29 -12.73 1.54
C ASP A 329 9.68 -13.98 2.32
N PRO A 330 10.46 -14.92 1.76
CA PRO A 330 10.95 -16.10 2.47
C PRO A 330 11.68 -15.79 3.79
N SER A 331 12.37 -14.65 3.90
CA SER A 331 13.04 -14.22 5.13
C SER A 331 12.11 -13.91 6.29
N ASP A 332 10.82 -13.70 6.01
CA ASP A 332 9.78 -13.53 7.03
C ASP A 332 9.36 -14.87 7.67
N TYR A 333 9.88 -16.00 7.16
CA TYR A 333 9.57 -17.37 7.60
C TYR A 333 10.86 -18.16 7.89
N PRO A 334 11.68 -17.73 8.85
CA PRO A 334 12.95 -18.38 9.17
C PRO A 334 12.80 -19.80 9.75
N SER A 335 11.61 -20.16 10.25
CA SER A 335 11.33 -21.48 10.81
C SER A 335 9.89 -21.95 10.49
N GLU A 336 9.55 -23.19 10.88
CA GLU A 336 8.19 -23.73 10.74
C GLU A 336 7.18 -23.03 11.66
N GLU A 337 7.63 -22.32 12.70
CA GLU A 337 6.72 -21.63 13.62
C GLU A 337 6.03 -20.44 12.94
N GLU A 338 6.72 -19.67 12.10
CA GLU A 338 6.12 -18.58 11.34
C GLU A 338 5.06 -19.11 10.36
N TRP A 339 5.30 -20.26 9.75
CA TRP A 339 4.31 -20.93 8.91
C TRP A 339 3.06 -21.36 9.70
N LYS A 340 3.23 -21.89 10.92
CA LYS A 340 2.09 -22.20 11.82
C LYS A 340 1.31 -20.94 12.19
N GLY A 341 2.01 -19.84 12.48
CA GLY A 341 1.35 -18.53 12.73
C GLY A 341 0.52 -18.08 11.53
N ARG A 342 1.04 -18.24 10.31
CA ARG A 342 0.30 -17.95 9.09
C ARG A 342 -0.93 -18.85 8.94
N GLU A 343 -0.80 -20.15 9.12
CA GLU A 343 -1.90 -21.12 9.05
C GLU A 343 -3.00 -20.79 10.06
N LEU A 344 -2.62 -20.47 11.30
CA LEU A 344 -3.56 -20.11 12.37
C LEU A 344 -4.41 -18.90 11.99
N ILE A 345 -3.79 -17.86 11.43
CA ILE A 345 -4.50 -16.69 10.93
C ILE A 345 -5.45 -17.07 9.81
N GLU A 346 -5.00 -17.85 8.83
CA GLU A 346 -5.81 -18.22 7.68
C GLU A 346 -7.02 -19.06 8.06
N MET A 347 -6.89 -19.95 9.05
CA MET A 347 -7.98 -20.78 9.58
C MET A 347 -9.00 -19.99 10.42
N SER A 348 -8.67 -18.77 10.83
CA SER A 348 -9.51 -17.98 11.75
C SER A 348 -10.68 -17.30 11.05
N ALA A 349 -11.66 -16.84 11.86
CA ALA A 349 -12.76 -16.00 11.41
C ALA A 349 -12.38 -14.54 11.17
N ALA A 350 -11.15 -14.12 11.51
CA ALA A 350 -10.66 -12.77 11.23
C ALA A 350 -10.76 -12.45 9.73
N ILE A 351 -11.07 -11.21 9.38
CA ILE A 351 -11.00 -10.74 7.99
C ILE A 351 -9.53 -10.49 7.65
N LYS A 352 -8.98 -11.24 6.70
CA LYS A 352 -7.56 -11.14 6.32
C LYS A 352 -7.34 -9.99 5.33
N CYS A 353 -6.20 -9.33 5.43
CA CYS A 353 -5.74 -8.29 4.53
C CYS A 353 -4.23 -8.45 4.23
N PRO A 354 -3.89 -9.22 3.18
CA PRO A 354 -4.74 -10.06 2.37
C PRO A 354 -4.98 -11.45 2.97
N CYS A 355 -5.98 -12.19 2.48
CA CYS A 355 -6.02 -13.64 2.63
C CYS A 355 -5.01 -14.29 1.68
N ILE A 356 -4.74 -15.58 1.90
CA ILE A 356 -3.70 -16.29 1.15
C ILE A 356 -3.95 -16.33 -0.36
N SER A 357 -5.20 -16.43 -0.80
CA SER A 357 -5.54 -16.41 -2.23
C SER A 357 -5.27 -15.05 -2.88
N TYR A 358 -5.48 -13.92 -2.16
CA TYR A 358 -5.08 -12.59 -2.63
C TYR A 358 -3.56 -12.42 -2.69
N HIS A 359 -2.83 -12.99 -1.72
CA HIS A 359 -1.37 -13.01 -1.77
C HIS A 359 -0.90 -13.72 -3.03
N LEU A 360 -1.43 -14.93 -3.31
CA LEU A 360 -1.11 -15.70 -4.51
C LEU A 360 -1.52 -14.97 -5.80
N ALA A 361 -2.67 -14.27 -5.81
CA ALA A 361 -3.13 -13.47 -6.95
C ALA A 361 -2.21 -12.28 -7.29
N GLY A 362 -1.38 -11.83 -6.35
CA GLY A 362 -0.37 -10.79 -6.56
C GLY A 362 0.95 -11.27 -7.15
N THR A 363 1.17 -12.58 -7.27
CA THR A 363 2.44 -13.13 -7.78
C THR A 363 2.71 -12.69 -9.21
N LYS A 364 3.99 -12.59 -9.57
CA LYS A 364 4.41 -12.15 -10.91
C LYS A 364 3.93 -13.11 -12.00
N LYS A 365 3.83 -14.41 -11.69
CA LYS A 365 3.26 -15.40 -12.60
C LYS A 365 1.80 -15.16 -12.92
N VAL A 366 0.99 -14.78 -11.93
CA VAL A 366 -0.40 -14.39 -12.14
C VAL A 366 -0.50 -13.13 -12.99
N GLN A 367 0.34 -12.13 -12.73
CA GLN A 367 0.38 -10.90 -13.53
C GLN A 367 0.73 -11.19 -15.00
N GLU A 368 1.70 -12.09 -15.26
CA GLU A 368 2.03 -12.55 -16.61
C GLU A 368 0.85 -13.26 -17.27
N ALA A 369 0.23 -14.22 -16.58
CA ALA A 369 -0.88 -14.97 -17.13
C ALA A 369 -2.07 -14.08 -17.52
N LEU A 370 -2.35 -13.03 -16.74
CA LEU A 370 -3.40 -12.04 -17.04
C LEU A 370 -3.11 -11.22 -18.31
N CYS A 371 -1.86 -11.13 -18.74
CA CYS A 371 -1.50 -10.45 -19.99
C CYS A 371 -1.83 -11.30 -21.25
N ARG A 372 -2.05 -12.59 -21.09
CA ARG A 372 -2.36 -13.51 -22.19
C ARG A 372 -3.73 -13.19 -22.82
N PRO A 373 -3.92 -13.46 -24.13
CA PRO A 373 -5.21 -13.24 -24.78
C PRO A 373 -6.35 -14.01 -24.11
N GLY A 374 -7.48 -13.33 -23.85
CA GLY A 374 -8.68 -13.93 -23.26
C GLY A 374 -8.71 -13.99 -21.73
N GLU A 375 -7.57 -13.83 -21.05
CA GLU A 375 -7.53 -14.00 -19.59
C GLU A 375 -8.16 -12.83 -18.82
N LEU A 376 -7.94 -11.60 -19.24
CA LEU A 376 -8.61 -10.44 -18.62
C LEU A 376 -10.13 -10.51 -18.82
N GLU A 377 -10.58 -10.93 -19.99
CA GLU A 377 -11.99 -11.07 -20.37
C GLU A 377 -12.72 -12.14 -19.54
N ARG A 378 -11.99 -13.11 -19.00
CA ARG A 378 -12.52 -14.10 -18.04
C ARG A 378 -13.03 -13.41 -16.76
N PHE A 379 -12.28 -12.45 -16.25
CA PHE A 379 -12.53 -11.82 -14.95
C PHE A 379 -13.27 -10.47 -15.06
N LEU A 380 -13.01 -9.69 -16.10
CA LEU A 380 -13.60 -8.34 -16.29
C LEU A 380 -14.70 -8.39 -17.36
N LYS A 381 -15.92 -8.11 -16.93
CA LYS A 381 -17.11 -8.20 -17.80
C LYS A 381 -17.28 -7.01 -18.75
N LYS A 382 -16.64 -5.86 -18.44
CA LYS A 382 -16.79 -4.65 -19.22
C LYS A 382 -15.62 -4.51 -20.21
N PRO A 383 -15.86 -4.51 -21.53
CA PRO A 383 -14.78 -4.35 -22.51
C PRO A 383 -13.93 -3.08 -22.31
N ALA A 384 -14.54 -1.99 -21.81
CA ALA A 384 -13.83 -0.76 -21.52
C ALA A 384 -12.81 -0.92 -20.38
N ASP A 385 -13.12 -1.73 -19.34
CA ASP A 385 -12.21 -2.00 -18.23
C ASP A 385 -11.05 -2.89 -18.70
N VAL A 386 -11.33 -3.90 -19.54
CA VAL A 386 -10.30 -4.73 -20.19
C VAL A 386 -9.35 -3.88 -21.03
N ALA A 387 -9.89 -3.03 -21.89
CA ALA A 387 -9.10 -2.14 -22.74
C ALA A 387 -8.24 -1.18 -21.90
N ALA A 388 -8.79 -0.64 -20.81
CA ALA A 388 -8.07 0.27 -19.92
C ALA A 388 -6.90 -0.42 -19.20
N ILE A 389 -7.06 -1.67 -18.78
CA ILE A 389 -5.96 -2.48 -18.20
C ILE A 389 -4.91 -2.77 -19.28
N ARG A 390 -5.30 -3.27 -20.45
CA ARG A 390 -4.36 -3.61 -21.54
C ARG A 390 -3.53 -2.42 -21.97
N ASP A 391 -4.10 -1.22 -22.00
CA ASP A 391 -3.40 0.02 -22.40
C ASP A 391 -2.23 0.39 -21.45
N CYS A 392 -2.28 -0.03 -20.19
CA CYS A 392 -1.20 0.23 -19.24
C CYS A 392 -0.21 -0.94 -19.05
N LEU A 393 -0.43 -2.10 -19.68
CA LEU A 393 0.49 -3.22 -19.59
C LEU A 393 1.70 -3.02 -20.51
N MET A 394 2.85 -3.56 -20.08
CA MET A 394 4.01 -3.84 -20.93
C MET A 394 3.97 -5.30 -21.39
N GLY A 395 4.83 -5.68 -22.33
CA GLY A 395 5.03 -7.08 -22.67
C GLY A 395 5.53 -7.86 -21.45
N LEU A 396 4.75 -8.86 -21.03
CA LEU A 396 5.10 -9.83 -19.99
C LEU A 396 5.08 -11.22 -20.60
N HIS A 397 6.17 -11.96 -20.44
CA HIS A 397 6.36 -13.26 -21.06
C HIS A 397 6.65 -14.32 -19.99
N GLY A 398 5.87 -15.40 -19.99
CA GLY A 398 6.18 -16.62 -19.27
C GLY A 398 7.29 -17.38 -19.98
N LEU A 399 8.09 -18.11 -19.21
CA LEU A 399 9.30 -18.75 -19.72
C LEU A 399 9.26 -20.29 -19.55
N GLU A 400 8.11 -20.84 -19.18
CA GLU A 400 7.93 -22.27 -19.04
C GLU A 400 7.98 -23.01 -20.38
N PRO A 401 8.55 -24.23 -20.44
CA PRO A 401 8.60 -25.05 -21.64
C PRO A 401 7.20 -25.30 -22.25
N GLY A 402 7.08 -25.19 -23.55
CA GLY A 402 5.83 -25.41 -24.27
C GLY A 402 4.86 -24.23 -24.28
N LEU A 403 5.13 -23.14 -23.53
CA LEU A 403 4.36 -21.92 -23.65
C LEU A 403 4.69 -21.21 -24.97
N ALA A 404 3.66 -20.84 -25.72
CA ALA A 404 3.80 -20.13 -26.99
C ALA A 404 4.54 -18.80 -26.78
N GLY A 405 5.62 -18.56 -27.55
CA GLY A 405 6.42 -17.35 -27.48
C GLY A 405 7.53 -17.34 -26.40
N ALA A 406 7.62 -18.38 -25.54
CA ALA A 406 8.63 -18.41 -24.47
C ALA A 406 10.07 -18.43 -25.00
N GLU A 407 10.37 -19.32 -25.96
CA GLU A 407 11.73 -19.43 -26.54
C GLU A 407 12.09 -18.19 -27.37
N GLU A 408 11.13 -17.60 -28.07
CA GLU A 408 11.29 -16.34 -28.80
C GLU A 408 11.63 -15.19 -27.83
N ALA A 409 10.93 -15.10 -26.69
CA ALA A 409 11.20 -14.11 -25.66
C ALA A 409 12.60 -14.30 -25.05
N VAL A 410 13.01 -15.54 -24.73
CA VAL A 410 14.36 -15.84 -24.24
C VAL A 410 15.43 -15.43 -25.27
N LYS A 411 15.22 -15.75 -26.55
CA LYS A 411 16.13 -15.38 -27.62
C LYS A 411 16.23 -13.87 -27.78
N ALA A 412 15.10 -13.15 -27.73
CA ALA A 412 15.08 -11.69 -27.83
C ALA A 412 15.83 -11.05 -26.65
N ALA A 413 15.55 -11.52 -25.41
CA ALA A 413 16.20 -11.01 -24.21
C ALA A 413 17.72 -11.26 -24.18
N ARG A 414 18.19 -12.36 -24.74
CA ARG A 414 19.62 -12.63 -24.87
C ARG A 414 20.30 -11.78 -25.97
N ALA A 415 19.56 -11.39 -27.00
CA ALA A 415 20.06 -10.54 -28.08
C ALA A 415 20.08 -9.04 -27.69
N SER A 416 19.10 -8.58 -26.88
CA SER A 416 18.95 -7.18 -26.47
C SER A 416 18.60 -7.11 -24.97
N PRO A 417 19.51 -7.49 -24.05
CA PRO A 417 19.23 -7.58 -22.63
C PRO A 417 18.89 -6.24 -21.96
N GLU A 418 19.27 -5.13 -22.59
CA GLU A 418 18.92 -3.76 -22.15
C GLU A 418 17.43 -3.44 -22.28
N ASP A 419 16.68 -4.21 -23.07
CA ASP A 419 15.26 -4.00 -23.32
C ASP A 419 14.36 -4.82 -22.40
N PHE A 420 14.93 -5.66 -21.54
CA PHE A 420 14.19 -6.58 -20.69
C PHE A 420 14.62 -6.54 -19.22
N VAL A 421 13.73 -7.06 -18.37
CA VAL A 421 13.96 -7.33 -16.95
C VAL A 421 13.49 -8.74 -16.66
N LEU A 422 14.34 -9.57 -16.04
CA LEU A 422 13.97 -10.91 -15.57
C LEU A 422 13.59 -10.83 -14.08
N LYS A 423 12.34 -11.17 -13.75
CA LYS A 423 11.77 -11.03 -12.42
C LYS A 423 11.46 -12.40 -11.79
N PRO A 424 12.04 -12.77 -10.63
CA PRO A 424 11.65 -13.96 -9.88
C PRO A 424 10.29 -13.75 -9.17
N GLN A 425 9.74 -14.83 -8.60
CA GLN A 425 8.53 -14.79 -7.75
C GLN A 425 8.88 -14.22 -6.37
N ARG A 426 9.27 -12.94 -6.32
CA ARG A 426 9.64 -12.23 -5.08
C ARG A 426 8.99 -10.85 -5.06
N GLU A 427 8.63 -10.44 -3.86
CA GLU A 427 8.16 -9.08 -3.56
C GLU A 427 9.27 -8.27 -2.85
N GLY A 428 9.06 -6.98 -2.64
CA GLY A 428 9.99 -6.14 -1.87
C GLY A 428 11.07 -5.43 -2.67
N GLY A 429 11.31 -5.79 -3.93
CA GLY A 429 12.35 -5.23 -4.81
C GLY A 429 13.77 -5.75 -4.50
N GLY A 430 14.73 -5.45 -5.38
CA GLY A 430 16.14 -5.86 -5.21
C GLY A 430 16.46 -7.27 -5.70
N HIS A 431 15.52 -7.96 -6.33
CA HIS A 431 15.67 -9.33 -6.82
C HIS A 431 15.66 -9.44 -8.35
N ASN A 432 15.42 -8.34 -9.05
CA ASN A 432 15.34 -8.33 -10.51
C ASN A 432 16.72 -8.44 -11.13
N LEU A 433 16.82 -9.13 -12.27
CA LEU A 433 18.05 -9.29 -13.01
C LEU A 433 18.01 -8.46 -14.30
N TYR A 434 19.13 -7.80 -14.60
CA TYR A 434 19.25 -6.84 -15.69
C TYR A 434 20.52 -7.11 -16.52
N GLY A 435 20.52 -6.74 -17.79
CA GLY A 435 21.71 -6.72 -18.63
C GLY A 435 22.48 -8.06 -18.61
N ALA A 436 23.74 -8.04 -18.20
CA ALA A 436 24.60 -9.23 -18.16
C ALA A 436 24.09 -10.30 -17.20
N GLU A 437 23.59 -9.93 -16.02
CA GLU A 437 23.05 -10.86 -15.02
C GLU A 437 21.81 -11.61 -15.55
N LEU A 438 20.94 -10.91 -16.31
CA LEU A 438 19.80 -11.51 -16.99
C LEU A 438 20.25 -12.56 -18.00
N VAL A 439 21.25 -12.24 -18.84
CA VAL A 439 21.77 -13.19 -19.84
C VAL A 439 22.39 -14.41 -19.16
N GLU A 440 23.22 -14.20 -18.14
CA GLU A 440 23.84 -15.29 -17.37
C GLU A 440 22.78 -16.22 -16.76
N ALA A 441 21.73 -15.64 -16.14
CA ALA A 441 20.64 -16.41 -15.59
C ALA A 441 19.90 -17.24 -16.65
N LEU A 442 19.56 -16.64 -17.80
CA LEU A 442 18.88 -17.34 -18.91
C LEU A 442 19.73 -18.44 -19.56
N VAL A 443 21.07 -18.36 -19.44
CA VAL A 443 22.00 -19.42 -19.91
C VAL A 443 22.11 -20.55 -18.88
N ARG A 444 22.17 -20.21 -17.59
CA ARG A 444 22.40 -21.15 -16.48
C ARG A 444 21.16 -21.97 -16.13
N LEU A 445 19.97 -21.32 -16.12
CA LEU A 445 18.72 -21.97 -15.74
C LEU A 445 18.29 -23.01 -16.77
N ALA A 446 17.96 -24.21 -16.31
CA ALA A 446 17.28 -25.20 -17.14
C ALA A 446 15.93 -24.63 -17.63
N PRO A 447 15.41 -25.11 -18.78
CA PRO A 447 14.14 -24.60 -19.31
C PRO A 447 12.99 -24.66 -18.30
N GLU A 448 12.92 -25.73 -17.48
CA GLU A 448 11.89 -25.94 -16.46
C GLU A 448 12.03 -24.94 -15.30
N GLU A 449 13.26 -24.63 -14.87
CA GLU A 449 13.56 -23.68 -13.78
C GLU A 449 13.16 -22.25 -14.15
N ARG A 450 13.15 -21.91 -15.46
CA ARG A 450 12.72 -20.60 -15.95
C ARG A 450 11.26 -20.30 -15.63
N ALA A 451 10.43 -21.32 -15.37
CA ALA A 451 9.04 -21.15 -14.96
C ALA A 451 8.86 -20.35 -13.64
N ALA A 452 9.90 -20.33 -12.77
CA ALA A 452 9.94 -19.49 -11.57
C ALA A 452 10.20 -17.99 -11.86
N TYR A 453 10.37 -17.61 -13.12
CA TYR A 453 10.65 -16.23 -13.55
C TYR A 453 9.62 -15.77 -14.58
N ILE A 454 9.48 -14.46 -14.69
CA ILE A 454 8.83 -13.82 -15.83
C ILE A 454 9.81 -12.85 -16.49
N LEU A 455 9.68 -12.68 -17.78
CA LEU A 455 10.43 -11.68 -18.54
C LEU A 455 9.51 -10.51 -18.88
N MET A 456 9.92 -9.30 -18.49
CA MET A 456 9.17 -8.08 -18.74
C MET A 456 9.94 -7.16 -19.67
N GLU A 457 9.27 -6.58 -20.65
CA GLU A 457 9.81 -5.48 -21.44
C GLU A 457 10.06 -4.26 -20.57
N LYS A 458 11.22 -3.62 -20.75
CA LYS A 458 11.67 -2.53 -19.89
C LYS A 458 10.91 -1.24 -20.15
N ILE A 459 10.32 -0.66 -19.11
CA ILE A 459 9.76 0.68 -19.17
C ILE A 459 10.90 1.71 -19.25
N ARG A 460 10.77 2.67 -20.17
CA ARG A 460 11.76 3.73 -20.40
C ARG A 460 11.19 5.08 -19.99
N PRO A 461 11.38 5.50 -18.72
CA PRO A 461 10.84 6.77 -18.25
C PRO A 461 11.67 7.94 -18.80
N PRO A 462 11.02 9.05 -19.18
CA PRO A 462 11.75 10.28 -19.49
C PRO A 462 12.43 10.78 -18.21
N PRO A 463 13.75 11.04 -18.24
CA PRO A 463 14.49 11.54 -17.10
C PRO A 463 14.16 13.03 -16.85
N PHE A 464 14.23 13.45 -15.58
CA PHE A 464 14.09 14.83 -15.15
C PHE A 464 15.04 15.13 -14.01
N ASP A 465 15.37 16.41 -13.76
CA ASP A 465 16.26 16.79 -12.67
C ASP A 465 15.55 16.83 -11.33
N SER A 466 16.17 16.26 -10.29
CA SER A 466 15.61 16.26 -8.93
C SER A 466 16.71 16.37 -7.87
N HIS A 467 16.33 16.94 -6.70
CA HIS A 467 17.16 17.00 -5.51
C HIS A 467 16.64 16.02 -4.47
N PHE A 468 17.50 15.14 -4.00
CA PHE A 468 17.22 14.14 -2.96
C PHE A 468 17.84 14.58 -1.65
N VAL A 469 17.09 14.48 -0.56
CA VAL A 469 17.59 14.69 0.81
C VAL A 469 17.61 13.34 1.51
N ARG A 470 18.81 12.90 1.87
CA ARG A 470 19.05 11.62 2.53
C ARG A 470 20.12 11.81 3.60
N ASP A 471 19.83 11.40 4.83
CA ASP A 471 20.74 11.55 5.98
C ASP A 471 21.27 13.00 6.13
N GLY A 472 20.41 13.99 5.86
CA GLY A 472 20.74 15.42 5.88
C GLY A 472 21.58 15.90 4.70
N GLN A 473 21.98 15.01 3.78
CA GLN A 473 22.77 15.35 2.59
C GLN A 473 21.87 15.56 1.38
N VAL A 474 22.26 16.48 0.51
CA VAL A 474 21.57 16.75 -0.76
C VAL A 474 22.34 16.12 -1.91
N LEU A 475 21.65 15.26 -2.66
CA LEU A 475 22.12 14.72 -3.92
C LEU A 475 21.28 15.29 -5.06
N HIS A 476 21.92 15.69 -6.17
CA HIS A 476 21.24 16.19 -7.37
C HIS A 476 21.58 15.32 -8.56
N GLY A 477 20.59 15.05 -9.41
CA GLY A 477 20.83 14.32 -10.64
C GLY A 477 19.56 14.01 -11.43
N ALA A 478 19.79 13.45 -12.61
CA ALA A 478 18.72 12.92 -13.45
C ALA A 478 17.96 11.80 -12.71
N ALA A 479 16.66 11.87 -12.72
CA ALA A 479 15.76 11.05 -11.91
C ALA A 479 14.65 10.44 -12.75
N ALA A 480 14.06 9.37 -12.23
CA ALA A 480 12.82 8.76 -12.71
C ALA A 480 11.88 8.51 -11.54
N SER A 481 10.58 8.73 -11.77
CA SER A 481 9.54 8.49 -10.76
C SER A 481 8.69 7.28 -11.08
N GLU A 482 8.27 6.62 -10.01
CA GLU A 482 7.29 5.54 -10.01
C GLU A 482 6.09 5.93 -9.16
N LEU A 483 4.91 5.92 -9.77
CA LEU A 483 3.64 6.27 -9.13
C LEU A 483 2.94 5.01 -8.64
N GLY A 484 2.86 4.83 -7.34
CA GLY A 484 2.00 3.82 -6.70
C GLY A 484 0.62 4.39 -6.41
N VAL A 485 -0.43 3.67 -6.80
CA VAL A 485 -1.82 4.05 -6.49
C VAL A 485 -2.43 3.02 -5.57
N TYR A 486 -2.87 3.46 -4.39
CA TYR A 486 -3.53 2.58 -3.41
C TYR A 486 -5.01 2.41 -3.75
N GLY A 487 -5.41 1.14 -3.80
CA GLY A 487 -6.79 0.69 -3.87
C GLY A 487 -7.18 -0.06 -2.61
N VAL A 488 -8.40 0.14 -2.13
CA VAL A 488 -8.98 -0.64 -1.04
C VAL A 488 -10.25 -1.33 -1.53
N PHE A 489 -10.31 -2.63 -1.34
CA PHE A 489 -11.46 -3.45 -1.66
C PHE A 489 -11.92 -4.21 -0.41
N LEU A 490 -13.20 -4.15 -0.10
CA LEU A 490 -13.84 -4.98 0.93
C LEU A 490 -15.08 -5.63 0.34
N GLY A 491 -15.13 -6.94 0.33
CA GLY A 491 -16.27 -7.68 -0.23
C GLY A 491 -16.10 -9.18 -0.12
N ASP A 492 -17.11 -9.92 -0.63
CA ASP A 492 -16.97 -11.36 -0.85
C ASP A 492 -16.13 -11.63 -2.12
N GLY A 493 -15.59 -12.83 -2.20
CA GLY A 493 -14.73 -13.21 -3.30
C GLY A 493 -15.46 -13.29 -4.65
N GLU A 494 -16.77 -13.53 -4.67
CA GLU A 494 -17.58 -13.53 -5.90
C GLU A 494 -17.90 -12.11 -6.39
N CYS A 495 -17.52 -11.09 -5.64
CA CYS A 495 -17.89 -9.69 -5.89
C CYS A 495 -19.39 -9.45 -6.02
N GLN A 496 -20.20 -10.31 -5.40
CA GLN A 496 -21.66 -10.13 -5.32
C GLN A 496 -22.02 -9.11 -4.25
N ARG A 497 -21.25 -9.10 -3.15
CA ARG A 497 -21.39 -8.14 -2.06
C ARG A 497 -20.12 -7.31 -1.91
N VAL A 498 -20.08 -6.21 -2.62
CA VAL A 498 -18.99 -5.23 -2.51
C VAL A 498 -19.37 -4.15 -1.51
N LEU A 499 -18.63 -4.06 -0.40
CA LEU A 499 -18.82 -3.08 0.68
C LEU A 499 -18.00 -1.82 0.44
N LEU A 500 -16.82 -1.96 -0.15
CA LEU A 500 -15.91 -0.87 -0.50
C LEU A 500 -15.10 -1.25 -1.73
N ASN A 501 -14.97 -0.33 -2.70
CA ASN A 501 -14.02 -0.42 -3.82
C ASN A 501 -13.61 0.98 -4.22
N GLU A 502 -12.47 1.45 -3.71
CA GLU A 502 -12.05 2.85 -3.88
C GLU A 502 -10.54 2.98 -4.14
N SER A 503 -10.17 4.03 -4.89
CA SER A 503 -8.80 4.55 -4.95
C SER A 503 -8.59 5.53 -3.81
N VAL A 504 -7.76 5.20 -2.83
CA VAL A 504 -7.66 5.96 -1.57
C VAL A 504 -6.50 6.95 -1.52
N GLY A 505 -5.52 6.82 -2.41
CA GLY A 505 -4.39 7.76 -2.44
C GLY A 505 -3.27 7.30 -3.35
N HIS A 506 -2.11 7.93 -3.19
CA HIS A 506 -0.95 7.63 -4.02
C HIS A 506 0.36 7.71 -3.23
N LEU A 507 1.39 7.11 -3.79
CA LEU A 507 2.80 7.21 -3.42
C LEU A 507 3.56 7.61 -4.69
N LEU A 508 4.49 8.54 -4.60
CA LEU A 508 5.48 8.76 -5.63
C LEU A 508 6.85 8.41 -5.06
N ARG A 509 7.53 7.44 -5.68
CA ARG A 509 8.93 7.10 -5.38
C ARG A 509 9.79 7.66 -6.49
N THR A 510 10.92 8.27 -6.14
CA THR A 510 11.83 8.84 -7.13
C THR A 510 13.22 8.32 -6.88
N LYS A 511 13.87 7.85 -7.93
CA LYS A 511 15.23 7.30 -7.91
C LYS A 511 16.12 8.02 -8.93
N LEU A 512 17.42 7.94 -8.76
CA LEU A 512 18.35 8.37 -9.81
C LEU A 512 18.09 7.52 -11.07
N ALA A 513 18.15 8.14 -12.23
CA ALA A 513 17.94 7.45 -13.52
C ALA A 513 18.98 6.34 -13.77
N THR A 514 20.13 6.42 -13.12
CA THR A 514 21.18 5.38 -13.13
C THR A 514 20.87 4.17 -12.25
N SER A 515 19.93 4.29 -11.29
CA SER A 515 19.53 3.19 -10.43
C SER A 515 18.51 2.30 -11.14
N GLN A 516 18.76 1.01 -11.15
CA GLN A 516 17.84 0.03 -11.73
C GLN A 516 16.69 -0.29 -10.76
N GLU A 517 16.95 -0.31 -9.45
CA GLU A 517 15.98 -0.64 -8.41
C GLU A 517 15.26 0.60 -7.83
N GLY A 518 14.03 0.39 -7.28
CA GLY A 518 13.15 1.47 -6.83
C GLY A 518 12.77 1.44 -5.34
N GLY A 519 13.31 0.54 -4.52
CA GLY A 519 12.96 0.38 -3.12
C GLY A 519 13.40 1.57 -2.24
N VAL A 520 12.47 2.18 -1.47
CA VAL A 520 12.81 3.25 -0.51
C VAL A 520 13.46 2.66 0.74
N ALA A 521 12.91 1.57 1.29
CA ALA A 521 13.47 0.88 2.46
C ALA A 521 14.86 0.29 2.16
N ALA A 522 15.07 -0.21 0.94
CA ALA A 522 16.36 -0.71 0.46
C ALA A 522 17.38 0.40 0.14
N GLY A 523 16.97 1.69 0.17
CA GLY A 523 17.89 2.81 -0.02
C GLY A 523 18.08 3.27 -1.47
N PHE A 524 17.35 2.72 -2.44
CA PHE A 524 17.49 3.09 -3.86
C PHE A 524 16.67 4.34 -4.24
N ALA A 525 15.49 4.52 -3.67
CA ALA A 525 14.59 5.61 -3.96
C ALA A 525 14.34 6.53 -2.75
N VAL A 526 13.70 7.66 -3.00
CA VAL A 526 13.21 8.60 -1.99
C VAL A 526 11.70 8.80 -2.14
N LEU A 527 11.04 9.20 -1.07
CA LEU A 527 9.63 9.59 -1.09
C LEU A 527 9.48 10.95 -1.77
N SER A 528 8.49 11.07 -2.64
CA SER A 528 8.14 12.29 -3.34
C SER A 528 6.62 12.49 -3.38
N SER A 529 6.17 13.58 -3.98
CA SER A 529 4.78 13.81 -4.35
C SER A 529 4.66 14.37 -5.76
N PRO A 530 3.59 14.05 -6.50
CA PRO A 530 3.40 14.57 -7.84
C PRO A 530 2.97 16.04 -7.80
N LEU A 531 3.58 16.84 -8.66
CA LEU A 531 3.06 18.13 -9.10
C LEU A 531 2.43 17.90 -10.48
N LEU A 532 1.12 17.97 -10.56
CA LEU A 532 0.40 17.62 -11.78
C LEU A 532 0.45 18.74 -12.80
N VAL A 533 0.91 18.41 -14.00
CA VAL A 533 1.04 19.32 -15.14
C VAL A 533 -0.09 19.03 -16.13
N LEU A 534 -0.81 20.08 -16.54
CA LEU A 534 -1.87 19.97 -17.54
C LEU A 534 -1.27 19.99 -18.95
N SER A 535 -1.68 19.04 -19.80
CA SER A 535 -1.28 19.02 -21.19
C SER A 535 -1.81 20.26 -21.93
N GLU A 536 -1.00 20.78 -22.85
CA GLU A 536 -1.39 21.86 -23.77
C GLU A 536 -2.21 21.35 -24.95
N GLU A 537 -2.17 20.05 -25.22
CA GLU A 537 -2.92 19.41 -26.30
C GLU A 537 -4.43 19.56 -26.11
N GLY A 538 -5.13 20.00 -27.14
CA GLY A 538 -6.58 20.20 -27.14
C GLY A 538 -7.07 21.58 -26.68
N GLY A 539 -6.15 22.53 -26.41
CA GLY A 539 -6.48 23.94 -26.15
C GLY A 539 -7.18 24.20 -24.80
N LYS A 540 -7.68 25.44 -24.61
CA LYS A 540 -8.30 25.90 -23.34
C LYS A 540 -9.48 25.03 -22.86
N TRP A 541 -10.18 24.36 -23.77
CA TRP A 541 -11.35 23.53 -23.42
C TRP A 541 -10.94 22.17 -22.83
N ALA A 542 -9.92 21.55 -23.39
CA ALA A 542 -9.35 20.30 -22.86
C ALA A 542 -8.73 20.52 -21.47
N ARG A 543 -8.01 21.63 -21.27
CA ARG A 543 -7.48 22.03 -19.94
C ARG A 543 -8.60 22.23 -18.92
N ARG A 544 -9.72 22.88 -19.27
CA ARG A 544 -10.88 23.03 -18.36
C ARG A 544 -11.49 21.68 -17.99
N ARG A 545 -11.59 20.75 -18.93
CA ARG A 545 -12.12 19.40 -18.69
C ARG A 545 -11.18 18.59 -17.79
N GLN A 546 -9.89 18.60 -18.08
CA GLN A 546 -8.87 17.98 -17.22
C GLN A 546 -8.94 18.57 -15.80
N PHE A 547 -8.98 19.89 -15.67
CA PHE A 547 -9.08 20.57 -14.37
C PHE A 547 -10.36 20.18 -13.60
N ALA A 548 -11.51 20.10 -14.25
CA ALA A 548 -12.77 19.68 -13.62
C ALA A 548 -12.71 18.20 -13.14
N GLU A 549 -12.05 17.33 -13.87
CA GLU A 549 -11.83 15.94 -13.45
C GLU A 549 -10.89 15.86 -12.26
N LEU A 550 -9.84 16.63 -12.27
CA LEU A 550 -8.86 16.69 -11.20
C LEU A 550 -9.44 17.27 -9.90
N GLN A 551 -10.39 18.21 -10.00
CA GLN A 551 -11.10 18.71 -8.82
C GLN A 551 -11.83 17.62 -8.06
N LYS A 552 -12.26 16.54 -8.71
CA LYS A 552 -12.85 15.37 -8.04
C LYS A 552 -11.86 14.70 -7.08
N TYR A 553 -10.57 14.75 -7.41
CA TYR A 553 -9.48 14.20 -6.58
C TYR A 553 -8.80 15.26 -5.69
N SER A 554 -9.07 16.56 -5.88
CA SER A 554 -8.38 17.65 -5.18
C SER A 554 -9.13 18.22 -3.99
N MET A 555 -10.46 18.27 -4.02
CA MET A 555 -11.29 18.97 -3.03
C MET A 555 -12.26 18.09 -2.27
N SER A 556 -12.60 16.94 -2.82
CA SER A 556 -13.45 15.97 -2.14
C SER A 556 -12.59 14.79 -1.71
N GLY A 557 -12.23 14.73 -0.46
CA GLY A 557 -11.92 13.44 0.12
C GLY A 557 -13.06 12.47 -0.25
N PRO A 558 -12.79 11.15 -0.23
CA PRO A 558 -13.74 10.12 -0.65
C PRO A 558 -15.13 10.34 -0.05
N ALA A 559 -16.17 9.80 -0.68
CA ALA A 559 -17.58 10.00 -0.28
C ALA A 559 -17.85 9.72 1.21
N TRP A 560 -17.05 8.85 1.85
CA TRP A 560 -17.08 8.59 3.29
C TRP A 560 -16.70 9.81 4.17
N ARG A 561 -15.88 10.76 3.67
CA ARG A 561 -15.59 12.03 4.38
C ARG A 561 -16.85 12.84 4.64
N ARG A 562 -17.78 12.84 3.70
CA ARG A 562 -19.09 13.51 3.86
C ARG A 562 -19.97 12.77 4.87
N LYS A 563 -19.93 11.44 4.89
CA LYS A 563 -20.70 10.61 5.83
C LYS A 563 -20.14 10.70 7.25
N SER A 564 -18.81 10.72 7.42
CA SER A 564 -18.19 10.83 8.75
C SER A 564 -18.43 12.19 9.43
N SER A 565 -18.56 13.29 8.66
CA SER A 565 -18.94 14.58 9.22
C SER A 565 -20.42 14.60 9.68
N ILE A 566 -21.28 13.85 9.00
CA ILE A 566 -22.68 13.64 9.39
C ILE A 566 -22.75 12.75 10.65
N TRP A 567 -21.91 11.71 10.71
CA TRP A 567 -21.81 10.82 11.89
C TRP A 567 -21.27 11.56 13.12
N ARG A 568 -20.22 12.39 12.97
CA ARG A 568 -19.72 13.24 14.07
C ARG A 568 -20.77 14.22 14.56
N ARG A 569 -21.62 14.75 13.68
CA ARG A 569 -22.77 15.59 14.08
C ARG A 569 -23.86 14.76 14.76
N ALA A 570 -24.13 13.54 14.31
CA ALA A 570 -25.10 12.66 14.93
C ALA A 570 -24.64 12.16 16.31
N VAL A 571 -23.36 11.78 16.46
CA VAL A 571 -22.77 11.39 17.75
C VAL A 571 -22.68 12.60 18.68
N ALA A 572 -22.28 13.78 18.21
CA ALA A 572 -22.29 15.00 19.02
C ALA A 572 -23.72 15.35 19.47
N LEU A 573 -24.72 15.21 18.61
CA LEU A 573 -26.12 15.45 18.96
C LEU A 573 -26.68 14.39 19.95
N SER A 574 -26.27 13.12 19.85
CA SER A 574 -26.66 12.07 20.77
C SER A 574 -25.98 12.22 22.15
N VAL A 575 -24.70 12.62 22.18
CA VAL A 575 -23.96 12.90 23.41
C VAL A 575 -24.48 14.18 24.07
N PHE A 576 -24.72 15.26 23.31
CA PHE A 576 -25.33 16.47 23.85
C PHE A 576 -26.79 16.26 24.23
N GLY A 577 -27.56 15.50 23.45
CA GLY A 577 -28.95 15.15 23.79
C GLY A 577 -29.04 14.31 25.06
N GLY A 578 -28.14 13.33 25.25
CA GLY A 578 -28.07 12.52 26.49
C GLY A 578 -27.68 13.32 27.73
N VAL A 579 -26.74 14.27 27.58
CA VAL A 579 -26.33 15.15 28.69
C VAL A 579 -27.43 16.14 29.05
N VAL A 580 -28.15 16.71 28.07
CA VAL A 580 -29.27 17.63 28.33
C VAL A 580 -30.44 16.91 29.01
N LEU A 581 -30.74 15.66 28.61
CA LEU A 581 -31.76 14.85 29.27
C LEU A 581 -31.34 14.42 30.69
N GLY A 582 -30.05 14.14 30.90
CA GLY A 582 -29.48 13.86 32.22
C GLY A 582 -29.58 15.05 33.18
N PHE A 583 -29.28 16.26 32.74
CA PHE A 583 -29.43 17.48 33.56
C PHE A 583 -30.86 17.84 33.83
N ALA A 584 -31.78 17.63 32.89
CA ALA A 584 -33.21 17.86 33.13
C ALA A 584 -33.81 16.87 34.15
N ALA A 585 -33.33 15.61 34.16
CA ALA A 585 -33.77 14.61 35.15
C ALA A 585 -33.23 14.91 36.55
N VAL A 586 -31.99 15.40 36.66
CA VAL A 586 -31.38 15.80 37.92
C VAL A 586 -32.02 17.08 38.46
N ALA A 587 -32.32 18.07 37.62
CA ALA A 587 -33.02 19.28 38.02
C ALA A 587 -34.43 18.99 38.55
N LYS A 588 -35.21 18.09 37.93
CA LYS A 588 -36.51 17.64 38.43
C LYS A 588 -36.43 16.86 39.75
N ALA A 589 -35.32 16.11 39.97
CA ALA A 589 -35.14 15.36 41.22
C ALA A 589 -34.74 16.28 42.40
N VAL A 590 -34.03 17.38 42.13
CA VAL A 590 -33.65 18.38 43.14
C VAL A 590 -34.87 19.24 43.55
N ASP A 591 -35.73 19.60 42.60
CA ASP A 591 -36.91 20.41 42.87
C ASP A 591 -37.98 19.63 43.69
N LYS A 592 -38.07 18.31 43.48
CA LYS A 592 -38.98 17.43 44.25
C LYS A 592 -38.51 17.18 45.69
N ARG A 593 -37.23 17.49 46.03
CA ARG A 593 -36.70 17.44 47.41
C ARG A 593 -36.82 18.77 48.18
N ARG A 594 -37.17 19.87 47.50
CA ARG A 594 -37.41 21.18 48.14
C ARG A 594 -38.88 21.44 48.46
N SER A 595 -39.76 20.53 48.05
CA SER A 595 -41.23 20.60 48.32
C SER A 595 -41.70 19.47 49.22
N ARG A 596 -40.79 18.93 50.04
CA ARG A 596 -41.15 18.06 51.18
C ARG A 596 -40.47 18.56 52.45
#